data_f121e3bf72a354516aa2cfcc7ef65fa3
#
_entry.id   f121e3bf72a354516aa2cfcc7ef65fa3
#
_cell.length_a   1.000
_cell.length_b   1.000
_cell.length_c   1.000
_cell.angle_alpha   90.00
_cell.angle_beta   90.00
_cell.angle_gamma   90.00
#
_symmetry.space_group_name_H-M   'P 1'
#
loop_
_entity.id
_entity.type
_entity.pdbx_description
1 polymer ?
#
loop_
_entity_poly.entity_id
_entity_poly.type
_entity_poly.pdbx_seq_one_letter_code
_entity_poly.pdbx_strand_id
1 'polypeptide(L)'
;MELALILLVIAVIFITRSVKVVPQQNAWVIERLGKYHATLAPGLNFLVPFIDRVAYRHSLKEIPLDVPSQVCITRDNTQLQVDGILYYQVTDPMRASYGSSNYVMAISQLAQTTLRSVIGRLELDKTFEERDMIN
;
A
#
# COMPACT_ATOMS: atom_id res chain seq x y z
N MET A 1 -12.25 -17.57 -47.35
CA MET A 1 -12.07 -18.43 -46.17
C MET A 1 -10.89 -18.02 -45.32
N GLU A 2 -9.75 -17.70 -45.90
CA GLU A 2 -8.57 -17.30 -45.15
C GLU A 2 -8.77 -16.02 -44.35
N LEU A 3 -9.45 -15.03 -44.93
CA LEU A 3 -9.75 -13.78 -44.25
C LEU A 3 -10.61 -14.01 -42.99
N ALA A 4 -11.61 -14.90 -43.12
CA ALA A 4 -12.47 -15.24 -41.97
C ALA A 4 -11.68 -15.95 -40.86
N LEU A 5 -10.73 -16.81 -41.24
CA LEU A 5 -9.89 -17.51 -40.28
C LEU A 5 -8.96 -16.55 -39.57
N ILE A 6 -8.39 -15.58 -40.28
CA ILE A 6 -7.53 -14.55 -39.70
C ILE A 6 -8.33 -13.69 -38.72
N LEU A 7 -9.51 -13.27 -39.08
CA LEU A 7 -10.39 -12.50 -38.20
C LEU A 7 -10.79 -13.28 -36.96
N LEU A 8 -11.05 -14.59 -37.09
CA LEU A 8 -11.33 -15.45 -35.95
C LEU A 8 -10.16 -15.52 -34.99
N VAL A 9 -8.93 -15.71 -35.50
CA VAL A 9 -7.75 -15.77 -34.70
C VAL A 9 -7.51 -14.45 -33.94
N ILE A 10 -7.68 -13.33 -34.63
CA ILE A 10 -7.55 -12.00 -34.03
C ILE A 10 -8.58 -11.82 -32.91
N ALA A 11 -9.84 -12.23 -33.16
CA ALA A 11 -10.91 -12.13 -32.16
C ALA A 11 -10.60 -12.98 -30.90
N VAL A 12 -10.09 -14.21 -31.08
CA VAL A 12 -9.71 -15.08 -29.97
C VAL A 12 -8.57 -14.46 -29.17
N ILE A 13 -7.55 -13.93 -29.83
CA ILE A 13 -6.43 -13.27 -29.17
C ILE A 13 -6.93 -12.05 -28.40
N PHE A 14 -7.80 -11.26 -28.99
CA PHE A 14 -8.39 -10.08 -28.36
C PHE A 14 -9.15 -10.44 -27.08
N ILE A 15 -9.99 -11.48 -27.15
CA ILE A 15 -10.78 -11.93 -26.00
C ILE A 15 -9.87 -12.45 -24.88
N THR A 16 -8.86 -13.26 -25.20
CA THR A 16 -7.95 -13.81 -24.20
C THR A 16 -7.09 -12.74 -23.53
N ARG A 17 -6.76 -11.68 -24.27
CA ARG A 17 -6.00 -10.55 -23.73
C ARG A 17 -6.85 -9.57 -22.93
N SER A 18 -8.16 -9.58 -23.12
CA SER A 18 -9.06 -8.68 -22.41
C SER A 18 -9.45 -9.18 -21.03
N VAL A 19 -9.29 -10.47 -20.75
CA VAL A 19 -9.65 -11.06 -19.48
C VAL A 19 -8.48 -10.95 -18.50
N LYS A 20 -8.75 -10.42 -17.30
CA LYS A 20 -7.80 -10.35 -16.20
C LYS A 20 -8.42 -10.92 -14.94
N VAL A 21 -7.65 -11.73 -14.22
CA VAL A 21 -8.06 -12.29 -12.94
C VAL A 21 -7.25 -11.61 -11.85
N VAL A 22 -7.94 -10.93 -10.94
CA VAL A 22 -7.34 -10.26 -9.80
C VAL A 22 -7.43 -11.16 -8.59
N PRO A 23 -6.30 -11.51 -7.94
CA PRO A 23 -6.33 -12.35 -6.73
C PRO A 23 -7.06 -11.66 -5.59
N GLN A 24 -7.50 -12.46 -4.61
CA GLN A 24 -8.10 -11.94 -3.39
C GLN A 24 -7.11 -11.04 -2.63
N GLN A 25 -7.63 -10.03 -1.96
CA GLN A 25 -6.85 -9.06 -1.20
C GLN A 25 -5.87 -8.25 -2.06
N ASN A 26 -6.22 -8.07 -3.33
CA ASN A 26 -5.47 -7.21 -4.25
C ASN A 26 -6.43 -6.28 -4.97
N ALA A 27 -5.89 -5.15 -5.39
CA ALA A 27 -6.61 -4.21 -6.25
C ALA A 27 -5.62 -3.66 -7.28
N TRP A 28 -6.04 -3.66 -8.54
CA TRP A 28 -5.22 -3.20 -9.65
C TRP A 28 -5.81 -1.91 -10.20
N VAL A 29 -4.96 -0.90 -10.30
CA VAL A 29 -5.34 0.40 -10.87
C VAL A 29 -5.06 0.36 -12.36
N ILE A 30 -6.10 0.61 -13.14
CA ILE A 30 -6.06 0.55 -14.61
C ILE A 30 -6.03 1.97 -15.17
N GLU A 31 -5.09 2.21 -16.05
CA GLU A 31 -5.02 3.44 -16.84
C GLU A 31 -5.42 3.15 -18.28
N ARG A 32 -6.23 4.03 -18.85
CA ARG A 32 -6.63 3.98 -20.24
C ARG A 32 -6.04 5.20 -20.95
N LEU A 33 -5.11 4.94 -21.87
CA LEU A 33 -4.42 5.99 -22.63
C LEU A 33 -3.76 7.03 -21.72
N GLY A 34 -3.16 6.56 -20.61
CA GLY A 34 -2.44 7.41 -19.68
C GLY A 34 -3.30 8.07 -18.60
N LYS A 35 -4.60 7.81 -18.58
CA LYS A 35 -5.51 8.36 -17.56
C LYS A 35 -6.10 7.24 -16.71
N TYR A 36 -6.32 7.53 -15.44
CA TYR A 36 -7.04 6.63 -14.57
C TYR A 36 -8.41 6.28 -15.16
N HIS A 37 -8.67 4.98 -15.26
CA HIS A 37 -9.96 4.48 -15.77
C HIS A 37 -10.79 3.80 -14.67
N ALA A 38 -10.20 2.84 -13.98
CA ALA A 38 -10.91 2.08 -12.96
C ALA A 38 -9.94 1.35 -12.03
N THR A 39 -10.46 0.95 -10.88
CA THR A 39 -9.76 0.04 -9.96
C THR A 39 -10.45 -1.31 -10.02
N LEU A 40 -9.69 -2.36 -10.32
CA LEU A 40 -10.22 -3.71 -10.43
C LEU A 40 -10.31 -4.36 -9.06
N ALA A 41 -11.50 -4.84 -8.71
CA ALA A 41 -11.73 -5.66 -7.52
C ALA A 41 -11.30 -7.11 -7.75
N PRO A 42 -11.12 -7.92 -6.70
CA PRO A 42 -10.80 -9.35 -6.87
C PRO A 42 -11.84 -10.06 -7.71
N GLY A 43 -11.37 -10.98 -8.53
CA GLY A 43 -12.19 -11.79 -9.40
C GLY A 43 -11.91 -11.59 -10.87
N LEU A 44 -12.86 -11.98 -11.71
CA LEU A 44 -12.74 -11.89 -13.15
C LEU A 44 -13.10 -10.48 -13.62
N ASN A 45 -12.19 -9.85 -14.37
CA ASN A 45 -12.37 -8.51 -14.91
C ASN A 45 -12.06 -8.48 -16.38
N PHE A 46 -12.70 -7.57 -17.09
CA PHE A 46 -12.52 -7.39 -18.53
C PHE A 46 -11.89 -6.03 -18.81
N LEU A 47 -10.87 -6.04 -19.65
CA LEU A 47 -10.16 -4.83 -20.07
C LEU A 47 -10.09 -4.80 -21.60
N VAL A 48 -9.99 -3.60 -22.17
CA VAL A 48 -9.74 -3.44 -23.61
C VAL A 48 -8.25 -3.56 -23.83
N PRO A 49 -7.76 -4.59 -24.54
CA PRO A 49 -6.33 -4.71 -24.82
C PRO A 49 -5.86 -3.53 -25.67
N PHE A 50 -4.57 -3.21 -25.57
CA PHE A 50 -3.87 -2.12 -26.26
C PHE A 50 -4.12 -0.73 -25.67
N ILE A 51 -5.31 -0.41 -25.17
CA ILE A 51 -5.60 0.91 -24.58
C ILE A 51 -5.63 0.88 -23.07
N ASP A 52 -6.06 -0.23 -22.46
CA ASP A 52 -6.07 -0.42 -21.02
C ASP A 52 -4.80 -1.13 -20.57
N ARG A 53 -4.21 -0.67 -19.47
CA ARG A 53 -3.06 -1.34 -18.87
C ARG A 53 -3.15 -1.31 -17.36
N VAL A 54 -2.54 -2.30 -16.73
CA VAL A 54 -2.39 -2.34 -15.27
C VAL A 54 -1.23 -1.43 -14.90
N ALA A 55 -1.55 -0.23 -14.40
CA ALA A 55 -0.53 0.75 -14.05
C ALA A 55 0.07 0.49 -12.67
N TYR A 56 -0.78 0.09 -11.72
CA TYR A 56 -0.37 -0.17 -10.34
C TYR A 56 -1.09 -1.40 -9.81
N ARG A 57 -0.39 -2.14 -8.97
CA ARG A 57 -0.93 -3.29 -8.26
C ARG A 57 -0.71 -3.09 -6.77
N HIS A 58 -1.78 -3.17 -6.00
CA HIS A 58 -1.73 -2.98 -4.56
C HIS A 58 -2.24 -4.21 -3.84
N SER A 59 -1.57 -4.58 -2.75
CA SER A 59 -2.10 -5.56 -1.81
C SER A 59 -2.96 -4.83 -0.78
N LEU A 60 -4.14 -5.36 -0.50
CA LEU A 60 -5.05 -4.80 0.49
C LEU A 60 -4.85 -5.42 1.88
N LYS A 61 -3.85 -6.28 2.03
CA LYS A 61 -3.51 -6.90 3.31
C LYS A 61 -2.77 -5.90 4.19
N GLU A 62 -2.90 -6.08 5.49
CA GLU A 62 -2.06 -5.35 6.43
C GLU A 62 -0.60 -5.75 6.26
N ILE A 63 0.26 -4.76 6.18
CA ILE A 63 1.69 -4.96 5.96
C ILE A 63 2.44 -4.39 7.16
N PRO A 64 3.31 -5.20 7.80
CA PRO A 64 4.14 -4.68 8.89
C PRO A 64 5.24 -3.78 8.34
N LEU A 65 5.48 -2.70 9.02
CA LEU A 65 6.54 -1.75 8.70
C LEU A 65 7.36 -1.50 9.97
N ASP A 66 8.64 -1.82 9.91
CA ASP A 66 9.54 -1.54 11.02
C ASP A 66 9.80 -0.04 11.10
N VAL A 67 9.54 0.51 12.29
CA VAL A 67 9.92 1.90 12.58
C VAL A 67 11.35 1.86 13.10
N PRO A 68 12.30 2.54 12.45
CA PRO A 68 13.69 2.50 12.85
C PRO A 68 13.87 2.96 14.29
N SER A 69 14.82 2.32 14.98
CA SER A 69 15.19 2.70 16.34
C SER A 69 15.65 4.16 16.36
N GLN A 70 15.14 4.93 17.31
CA GLN A 70 15.47 6.34 17.44
C GLN A 70 15.60 6.73 18.89
N VAL A 71 16.43 7.75 19.13
CA VAL A 71 16.61 8.29 20.48
C VAL A 71 15.57 9.39 20.69
N CYS A 72 14.78 9.23 21.74
CA CYS A 72 13.77 10.20 22.14
C CYS A 72 14.15 10.79 23.50
N ILE A 73 13.83 12.07 23.72
CA ILE A 73 14.06 12.76 24.98
C ILE A 73 12.73 12.87 25.71
N THR A 74 12.67 12.32 26.93
CA THR A 74 11.47 12.40 27.76
C THR A 74 11.35 13.80 28.39
N ARG A 75 10.22 14.05 29.05
CA ARG A 75 9.98 15.31 29.75
C ARG A 75 11.02 15.56 30.84
N ASP A 76 11.53 14.50 31.45
CA ASP A 76 12.57 14.57 32.48
C ASP A 76 13.98 14.77 31.92
N ASN A 77 14.09 15.05 30.62
CA ASN A 77 15.35 15.22 29.91
C ASN A 77 16.24 13.97 29.90
N THR A 78 15.62 12.80 29.95
CA THR A 78 16.29 11.50 29.85
C THR A 78 16.17 10.97 28.43
N GLN A 79 17.26 10.41 27.90
CA GLN A 79 17.30 9.82 26.59
C GLN A 79 16.81 8.39 26.63
N LEU A 80 15.89 8.03 25.71
CA LEU A 80 15.40 6.67 25.52
C LEU A 80 15.57 6.28 24.07
N GLN A 81 16.01 5.05 23.84
CA GLN A 81 16.01 4.45 22.51
C GLN A 81 14.72 3.67 22.31
N VAL A 82 13.96 4.05 21.29
CA VAL A 82 12.62 3.51 21.05
C VAL A 82 12.53 2.98 19.62
N ASP A 83 11.97 1.79 19.48
CA ASP A 83 11.63 1.22 18.17
C ASP A 83 10.22 0.63 18.24
N GLY A 84 9.73 0.16 17.10
CA GLY A 84 8.41 -0.43 17.04
C GLY A 84 8.08 -0.98 15.67
N ILE A 85 6.93 -1.63 15.60
CA ILE A 85 6.37 -2.13 14.35
C ILE A 85 5.03 -1.47 14.13
N LEU A 86 4.86 -0.92 12.93
CA LEU A 86 3.61 -0.33 12.49
C LEU A 86 2.99 -1.25 11.45
N TYR A 87 1.67 -1.42 11.52
CA TYR A 87 0.93 -2.11 10.46
C TYR A 87 0.17 -1.08 9.63
N TYR A 88 0.26 -1.19 8.33
CA TYR A 88 -0.51 -0.33 7.44
C TYR A 88 -1.26 -1.15 6.40
N GLN A 89 -2.31 -0.57 5.85
CA GLN A 89 -3.16 -1.20 4.87
C GLN A 89 -3.59 -0.16 3.84
N VAL A 90 -3.56 -0.54 2.57
CA VAL A 90 -4.10 0.31 1.49
C VAL A 90 -5.61 0.11 1.45
N THR A 91 -6.37 1.17 1.72
CA THR A 91 -7.83 1.16 1.68
C THR A 91 -8.37 1.79 0.40
N ASP A 92 -7.63 2.71 -0.19
CA ASP A 92 -7.99 3.37 -1.45
C ASP A 92 -6.82 3.25 -2.43
N PRO A 93 -6.85 2.26 -3.33
CA PRO A 93 -5.75 2.04 -4.28
C PRO A 93 -5.49 3.21 -5.21
N MET A 94 -6.52 3.94 -5.62
CA MET A 94 -6.37 5.11 -6.47
C MET A 94 -5.55 6.20 -5.78
N ARG A 95 -5.89 6.51 -4.53
CA ARG A 95 -5.15 7.51 -3.76
C ARG A 95 -3.74 7.07 -3.43
N ALA A 96 -3.54 5.77 -3.16
CA ALA A 96 -2.21 5.21 -2.92
C ALA A 96 -1.33 5.31 -4.16
N SER A 97 -1.91 5.19 -5.35
CA SER A 97 -1.19 5.27 -6.62
C SER A 97 -0.82 6.70 -7.00
N TYR A 98 -1.75 7.64 -6.82
CA TYR A 98 -1.61 9.01 -7.36
C TYR A 98 -1.44 10.08 -6.28
N GLY A 99 -1.78 9.79 -5.03
CA GLY A 99 -1.75 10.79 -3.97
C GLY A 99 -0.36 11.07 -3.42
N SER A 100 0.55 10.11 -3.48
CA SER A 100 1.93 10.26 -2.99
C SER A 100 2.87 9.40 -3.83
N SER A 101 4.04 9.91 -4.10
CA SER A 101 5.07 9.18 -4.85
C SER A 101 5.65 8.03 -4.02
N ASN A 102 5.69 8.16 -2.70
CA ASN A 102 6.19 7.13 -1.81
C ASN A 102 5.43 7.17 -0.47
N TYR A 103 4.26 6.53 -0.45
CA TYR A 103 3.41 6.53 0.74
C TYR A 103 4.04 5.75 1.91
N VAL A 104 4.85 4.74 1.63
CA VAL A 104 5.53 3.96 2.67
C VAL A 104 6.51 4.84 3.46
N MET A 105 7.28 5.66 2.76
CA MET A 105 8.19 6.60 3.40
C MET A 105 7.43 7.65 4.22
N ALA A 106 6.32 8.17 3.68
CA ALA A 106 5.48 9.14 4.39
C ALA A 106 4.91 8.55 5.68
N ILE A 107 4.42 7.32 5.64
CA ILE A 107 3.90 6.60 6.82
C ILE A 107 5.02 6.40 7.84
N SER A 108 6.20 5.98 7.40
CA SER A 108 7.34 5.74 8.27
C SER A 108 7.76 7.02 9.01
N GLN A 109 7.86 8.13 8.29
CA GLN A 109 8.23 9.42 8.88
C GLN A 109 7.16 9.91 9.86
N LEU A 110 5.89 9.76 9.52
CA LEU A 110 4.79 10.12 10.41
C LEU A 110 4.82 9.28 11.69
N ALA A 111 5.07 7.99 11.56
CA ALA A 111 5.17 7.08 12.70
C ALA A 111 6.33 7.47 13.63
N GLN A 112 7.50 7.79 13.06
CA GLN A 112 8.65 8.24 13.83
C GLN A 112 8.36 9.55 14.57
N THR A 113 7.75 10.51 13.90
CA THR A 113 7.40 11.80 14.49
C THR A 113 6.37 11.64 15.61
N THR A 114 5.35 10.82 15.39
CA THR A 114 4.30 10.57 16.38
C THR A 114 4.88 9.86 17.60
N LEU A 115 5.71 8.84 17.39
CA LEU A 115 6.36 8.11 18.48
C LEU A 115 7.23 9.04 19.31
N ARG A 116 8.04 9.87 18.67
CA ARG A 116 8.89 10.84 19.36
C ARG A 116 8.06 11.83 20.18
N SER A 117 6.96 12.32 19.62
CA SER A 117 6.05 13.26 20.28
C SER A 117 5.38 12.64 21.50
N VAL A 118 4.91 11.41 21.39
CA VAL A 118 4.24 10.68 22.47
C VAL A 118 5.25 10.40 23.61
N ILE A 119 6.43 9.89 23.27
CA ILE A 119 7.46 9.58 24.26
C ILE A 119 7.94 10.86 24.95
N GLY A 120 8.06 11.97 24.21
CA GLY A 120 8.48 13.26 24.79
C GLY A 120 7.49 13.82 25.80
N ARG A 121 6.22 13.39 25.78
CA ARG A 121 5.20 13.78 26.75
C ARG A 121 5.18 12.88 28.00
N LEU A 122 5.76 11.70 27.91
CA LEU A 122 5.78 10.77 29.02
C LEU A 122 6.86 11.16 30.02
N GLU A 123 6.57 10.96 31.31
CA GLU A 123 7.57 11.03 32.35
C GLU A 123 8.31 9.69 32.42
N LEU A 124 9.59 9.74 32.80
CA LEU A 124 10.43 8.55 32.88
C LEU A 124 9.83 7.49 33.83
N ASP A 125 9.29 7.92 34.96
CA ASP A 125 8.71 7.01 35.94
C ASP A 125 7.51 6.23 35.37
N LYS A 126 6.66 6.90 34.60
CA LYS A 126 5.53 6.23 33.95
C LYS A 126 5.98 5.22 32.92
N THR A 127 7.05 5.52 32.20
CA THR A 127 7.61 4.61 31.20
C THR A 127 8.11 3.32 31.88
N PHE A 128 8.76 3.45 33.03
CA PHE A 128 9.21 2.30 33.81
C PHE A 128 8.05 1.50 34.40
N GLU A 129 7.01 2.15 34.90
CA GLU A 129 5.83 1.48 35.42
C GLU A 129 5.12 0.66 34.33
N GLU A 130 4.95 1.22 33.16
CA GLU A 130 4.35 0.52 32.02
C GLU A 130 5.19 -0.68 31.59
N ARG A 131 6.50 -0.55 31.64
CA ARG A 131 7.42 -1.62 31.30
C ARG A 131 7.30 -2.79 32.29
N ASP A 132 7.20 -2.48 33.59
CA ASP A 132 7.03 -3.49 34.62
C ASP A 132 5.68 -4.21 34.46
N MET A 133 4.63 -3.52 34.04
CA MET A 133 3.33 -4.12 33.78
C MET A 133 3.33 -5.02 32.56
N ILE A 134 4.14 -4.71 31.55
CA ILE A 134 4.25 -5.51 30.33
C ILE A 134 5.09 -6.76 30.56
N ASN A 135 6.06 -6.69 31.44
CA ASN A 135 6.92 -7.82 31.80
C ASN A 135 6.24 -8.72 32.84
#